data_eec8aaed5d3fd53be204f843326823cf
#
_entry.id   eec8aaed5d3fd53be204f843326823cf
#
_cell.length_a   1.000
_cell.length_b   1.000
_cell.length_c   1.000
_cell.angle_alpha   90.00
_cell.angle_beta   90.00
_cell.angle_gamma   90.00
#
_symmetry.space_group_name_H-M   'P 1'
#
loop_
_entity.id
_entity.type
_entity.pdbx_description
1 polymer ?
#
loop_
_entity_poly.entity_id
_entity_poly.type
_entity_poly.pdbx_seq_one_letter_code
_entity_poly.pdbx_strand_id
1 'polypeptide(L)' 'MKEVFVKKYWKEEDVLFYLHFQNGEAIRQVEITPTSKVKLTSNNPLNGDSMLYDQSYDELDLNESDFITEEEFNKIWNEQ' A
#
# COMPACT_ATOMS: atom_id res chain seq x y z
N MET A 1 -8.38 -11.18 -13.92
CA MET A 1 -7.37 -10.80 -12.92
C MET A 1 -8.02 -9.87 -11.88
N LYS A 2 -7.92 -10.22 -10.63
CA LYS A 2 -8.55 -9.44 -9.56
C LYS A 2 -7.55 -8.44 -8.99
N GLU A 3 -7.92 -7.18 -8.99
CA GLU A 3 -7.09 -6.13 -8.40
C GLU A 3 -7.86 -5.42 -7.30
N VAL A 4 -7.17 -5.18 -6.19
CA VAL A 4 -7.74 -4.53 -5.02
C VAL A 4 -6.79 -3.41 -4.59
N PHE A 5 -7.36 -2.25 -4.30
CA PHE A 5 -6.59 -1.09 -3.89
C PHE A 5 -7.10 -0.64 -2.54
N VAL A 6 -6.21 -0.47 -1.58
CA VAL A 6 -6.60 -0.10 -0.22
C VAL A 6 -5.69 0.98 0.34
N LYS A 7 -6.21 1.66 1.34
CA LYS A 7 -5.51 2.68 2.09
C LYS A 7 -5.70 2.38 3.57
N LYS A 8 -4.61 2.34 4.35
CA LYS A 8 -4.69 2.03 5.77
C LYS A 8 -3.74 2.92 6.56
N TYR A 9 -4.28 3.58 7.59
CA TYR A 9 -3.47 4.41 8.47
C TYR A 9 -3.07 3.60 9.70
N TRP A 10 -1.76 3.56 9.97
CA TRP A 10 -1.23 2.88 11.13
C TRP A 10 -0.86 3.93 12.19
N LYS A 11 -1.73 4.06 13.15
CA LYS A 11 -1.66 5.12 14.15
C LYS A 11 -0.39 5.05 15.00
N GLU A 12 0.03 3.85 15.39
CA GLU A 12 1.18 3.67 16.27
C GLU A 12 2.47 4.21 15.67
N GLU A 13 2.60 4.14 14.36
CA GLU A 13 3.82 4.57 13.67
C GLU A 13 3.59 5.83 12.84
N ASP A 14 2.37 6.34 12.83
CA ASP A 14 1.99 7.51 12.04
C ASP A 14 2.36 7.33 10.57
N VAL A 15 1.98 6.19 10.00
CA VAL A 15 2.24 5.85 8.61
C VAL A 15 0.93 5.58 7.91
N LEU A 16 0.76 6.21 6.74
CA LEU A 16 -0.38 5.93 5.86
C LEU A 16 0.10 5.01 4.75
N PHE A 17 -0.48 3.84 4.67
CA PHE A 17 -0.16 2.84 3.65
C PHE A 17 -1.18 2.86 2.53
N TYR A 18 -0.70 2.83 1.29
CA TYR A 18 -1.51 2.56 0.12
C TYR A 18 -1.00 1.26 -0.48
N LEU A 19 -1.89 0.30 -0.71
CA LEU A 19 -1.51 -1.02 -1.19
C LEU A 19 -2.29 -1.38 -2.44
N HIS A 20 -1.60 -1.94 -3.42
CA HIS A 20 -2.20 -2.49 -4.63
C HIS A 20 -1.97 -3.99 -4.63
N PHE A 21 -3.07 -4.75 -4.54
CA PHE A 21 -3.04 -6.20 -4.56
C PHE A 21 -3.49 -6.71 -5.93
N GLN A 22 -2.80 -7.72 -6.41
CA GLN A 22 -3.18 -8.41 -7.64
C GLN A 22 -3.24 -9.89 -7.32
N ASN A 23 -4.42 -10.48 -7.50
CA ASN A 23 -4.67 -11.88 -7.19
C ASN A 23 -4.30 -12.23 -5.75
N GLY A 24 -4.54 -11.32 -4.83
CA GLY A 24 -4.32 -11.52 -3.41
C GLY A 24 -2.94 -11.14 -2.89
N GLU A 25 -2.01 -10.79 -3.78
CA GLU A 25 -0.64 -10.44 -3.40
C GLU A 25 -0.38 -8.96 -3.63
N ALA A 26 0.32 -8.33 -2.69
CA ALA A 26 0.71 -6.93 -2.84
C ALA A 26 1.80 -6.80 -3.90
N ILE A 27 1.57 -5.95 -4.89
CA ILE A 27 2.54 -5.71 -5.95
C ILE A 27 3.06 -4.29 -5.96
N ARG A 28 2.35 -3.35 -5.32
CA ARG A 28 2.81 -1.97 -5.16
C ARG A 28 2.39 -1.48 -3.78
N GLN A 29 3.23 -0.68 -3.17
CA GLN A 29 2.97 -0.13 -1.84
C GLN A 29 3.56 1.27 -1.74
N VAL A 30 2.80 2.18 -1.14
CA VAL A 30 3.28 3.52 -0.82
C VAL A 30 3.16 3.70 0.67
N GLU A 31 4.24 4.15 1.32
CA GLU A 31 4.25 4.46 2.74
C GLU A 31 4.49 5.96 2.89
N ILE A 32 3.54 6.65 3.49
CA ILE A 32 3.62 8.09 3.69
C ILE A 32 3.72 8.40 5.17
N THR A 33 4.82 9.03 5.55
CA THR A 33 5.02 9.53 6.90
C THR A 33 5.07 11.06 6.86
N PRO A 34 5.07 11.74 8.01
CA PRO A 34 5.17 13.20 8.01
C PRO A 34 6.42 13.75 7.32
N THR A 35 7.46 12.95 7.19
CA THR A 35 8.74 13.41 6.66
C THR A 35 9.19 12.69 5.39
N SER A 36 8.48 11.65 4.94
CA SER A 36 8.96 10.88 3.80
C SER A 36 7.82 10.15 3.08
N LYS A 37 8.14 9.70 1.87
CA LYS A 37 7.26 8.89 1.05
C LYS A 37 8.10 7.80 0.41
N VAL A 38 7.74 6.55 0.63
CA VAL A 38 8.47 5.39 0.14
C VAL A 38 7.59 4.60 -0.80
N LYS A 39 8.12 4.22 -1.96
CA LYS A 39 7.41 3.39 -2.94
C LYS A 39 8.11 2.06 -3.07
N LEU A 40 7.32 0.99 -3.03
CA LEU A 40 7.82 -0.38 -3.14
C LEU A 40 7.06 -1.11 -4.23
N THR A 41 7.74 -2.02 -4.91
CA THR A 41 7.13 -2.86 -5.94
C THR A 41 7.57 -4.30 -5.75
N SER A 42 6.93 -5.22 -6.48
CA SER A 42 7.34 -6.63 -6.44
C SER A 42 8.77 -6.83 -6.97
N ASN A 43 9.23 -5.93 -7.84
CA ASN A 43 10.61 -5.97 -8.34
C ASN A 43 11.59 -5.25 -7.42
N ASN A 44 11.09 -4.42 -6.54
CA ASN A 44 11.93 -3.61 -5.65
C ASN A 44 11.26 -3.54 -4.28
N PRO A 45 11.20 -4.68 -3.57
CA PRO A 45 10.35 -4.82 -2.38
C PRO A 45 10.95 -4.28 -1.10
N LEU A 46 12.19 -3.81 -1.12
CA LEU A 46 12.87 -3.32 0.08
C LEU A 46 13.41 -1.91 -0.15
N ASN A 47 13.28 -1.07 0.87
CA ASN A 47 13.87 0.26 0.85
C ASN A 47 14.14 0.66 2.31
N GLY A 48 15.41 0.52 2.72
CA GLY A 48 15.79 0.77 4.11
C GLY A 48 15.07 -0.18 5.03
N ASP A 49 14.30 0.37 5.96
CA ASP A 49 13.51 -0.42 6.91
C ASP A 49 12.13 -0.76 6.37
N SER A 50 11.78 -0.29 5.19
CA SER A 50 10.48 -0.55 4.59
C SER A 50 10.50 -1.80 3.75
N MET A 51 9.41 -2.56 3.80
CA MET A 51 9.29 -3.81 3.07
C MET A 51 7.89 -3.93 2.48
N LEU A 52 7.81 -4.44 1.25
CA LEU A 52 6.53 -4.71 0.62
C LEU A 52 5.77 -5.75 1.44
N TYR A 53 4.48 -5.50 1.67
CA TYR A 53 3.62 -6.41 2.41
C TYR A 53 3.63 -7.79 1.72
N ASP A 54 3.95 -8.83 2.46
CA ASP A 54 4.17 -10.17 1.89
C ASP A 54 3.07 -11.17 2.22
N GLN A 55 1.95 -10.70 2.79
CA GLN A 55 0.82 -11.56 3.13
C GLN A 55 -0.32 -11.29 2.14
N SER A 56 -1.31 -12.19 2.14
CA SER A 56 -2.53 -11.97 1.39
C SER A 56 -3.31 -10.79 1.97
N TYR A 57 -4.09 -10.10 1.14
CA TYR A 57 -4.91 -9.00 1.64
C TYR A 57 -5.94 -9.48 2.67
N ASP A 58 -6.27 -10.77 2.65
CA ASP A 58 -7.20 -11.35 3.63
C ASP A 58 -6.64 -11.29 5.05
N GLU A 59 -5.33 -11.17 5.20
CA GLU A 59 -4.69 -11.07 6.50
C GLU A 59 -4.76 -9.68 7.10
N LEU A 60 -5.15 -8.68 6.32
CA LEU A 60 -5.31 -7.31 6.80
C LEU A 60 -6.70 -7.13 7.40
N ASP A 61 -6.75 -6.40 8.50
CA ASP A 61 -8.01 -6.02 9.13
C ASP A 61 -8.54 -4.76 8.43
N LEU A 62 -9.24 -4.97 7.33
CA LEU A 62 -9.72 -3.88 6.50
C LEU A 62 -11.19 -3.61 6.72
N ASN A 63 -11.53 -2.32 6.80
CA ASN A 63 -12.89 -1.84 6.82
C ASN A 63 -13.32 -1.49 5.39
N GLU A 64 -14.62 -1.42 5.17
CA GLU A 64 -15.17 -1.06 3.88
C GLU A 64 -14.61 0.28 3.38
N SER A 65 -14.41 1.22 4.31
CA SER A 65 -13.88 2.55 3.97
C SER A 65 -12.40 2.55 3.61
N ASP A 66 -11.70 1.45 3.83
CA ASP A 66 -10.28 1.35 3.48
C ASP A 66 -10.06 1.04 1.99
N PHE A 67 -11.10 0.58 1.30
CA PHE A 67 -10.99 0.28 -0.13
C PHE A 67 -11.07 1.56 -0.95
N ILE A 68 -10.17 1.70 -1.91
CA ILE A 68 -10.10 2.87 -2.78
C ILE A 68 -10.13 2.42 -4.23
N THR A 69 -10.20 3.38 -5.15
CA THR A 69 -10.20 3.09 -6.58
C THR A 69 -8.78 3.01 -7.12
N GLU A 70 -8.63 2.37 -8.27
CA GLU A 70 -7.36 2.35 -9.00
C GLU A 70 -6.89 3.77 -9.31
N GLU A 71 -7.82 4.63 -9.69
CA GLU A 71 -7.53 6.01 -10.02
C GLU A 71 -6.93 6.75 -8.81
N GLU A 72 -7.52 6.54 -7.64
CA GLU A 72 -7.03 7.17 -6.42
C GLU A 72 -5.63 6.65 -6.06
N PHE A 73 -5.41 5.35 -6.18
CA PHE A 73 -4.09 4.77 -5.93
C PHE A 73 -3.05 5.33 -6.90
N ASN A 74 -3.37 5.36 -8.18
CA ASN A 74 -2.43 5.82 -9.20
C ASN A 74 -2.09 7.30 -9.03
N LYS A 75 -3.02 8.09 -8.55
CA LYS A 75 -2.76 9.49 -8.25
C LYS A 75 -1.67 9.64 -7.19
N ILE A 76 -1.78 8.86 -6.11
CA ILE A 76 -0.79 8.87 -5.04
C ILE A 76 0.54 8.29 -5.54
N TRP A 77 0.48 7.23 -6.34
CA TRP A 77 1.67 6.58 -6.87
C TRP A 77 2.49 7.53 -7.74
N ASN A 78 1.81 8.34 -8.53
CA ASN A 78 2.45 9.24 -9.49
C ASN A 78 2.87 10.59 -8.88
N GLU A 79 2.43 10.90 -7.68
CA GLU A 79 2.87 12.12 -6.99
C GLU A 79 4.32 11.98 -6.52
N GLN A 80 5.02 13.10 -6.52
CA GLN A 80 6.40 13.11 -6.06
C GLN A 80 6.55 13.65 -4.66
#